data_6638ae11c0426adf389e3dabbaeea6cd
#
_entry.id   6638ae11c0426adf389e3dabbaeea6cd
#
_cell.length_a   1.000
_cell.length_b   1.000
_cell.length_c   1.000
_cell.angle_alpha   90.00
_cell.angle_beta   90.00
_cell.angle_gamma   90.00
#
_symmetry.space_group_name_H-M   'P 1'
#
loop_
_entity.id
_entity.type
_entity.pdbx_description
1 polymer ?
#
loop_
_entity_poly.entity_id
_entity_poly.type
_entity_poly.pdbx_seq_one_letter_code
_entity_poly.pdbx_strand_id
1 'polypeptide(L)'
;LIREQRKRHADGLRLAAVSAAVVGAASVLLLGLSGWFLTGAAIAGLASLATAQAFNVLLPSAGIRLLAILRTAFRYLERLSSHAAALKALAAIRPTLFAALAAAPPAQAMALSRGEASARLVQDVDAVETRFVRLSAPWGAGAAVAAGLAMAAPAGWASALVVALAVAVTVSATRALARRLNARTGPALQQAAGDLKDALAAYAAAAPELRVYGVRNRASAEVEALGLRLDALRREAVASAGWLAVLQGLILGLAVALTLAFAHDAATPLAAMAGLACAMALEGLAGVSKAFEQEAGADAAAARLDAVLVHGAANGERPEPGRPSLAFGDLALGPGSRLILTGPSGCGKTTVMERLLGLHSLESAHPGECPDPDGMAPALTPKSAEILQSATSPWDLGPGIRRDERLLCGGQEPNALTRRAFAHAPQDAALIAGTVRANLALAGPHADDALWNALADAALEARVRALPQGLDTWIGENGERLSGGERRRLSLARALLRDAPWLLLDEPTEGLDPATEALVVQRLDARLKRTGQGLILVSHRPAPRALCDQQLPISPPGAGA
;
A
#
# COMPACT_ATOMS: atom_id res chain seq x y z
N LEU A 1 -10.83 5.54 -8.77
CA LEU A 1 -10.89 5.96 -7.38
C LEU A 1 -10.40 7.40 -7.19
N ILE A 2 -9.16 7.75 -7.63
CA ILE A 2 -8.58 9.09 -7.48
C ILE A 2 -9.44 10.16 -8.16
N ARG A 3 -9.92 9.89 -9.39
CA ARG A 3 -10.80 10.81 -10.12
C ARG A 3 -12.14 11.04 -9.40
N GLU A 4 -12.67 10.01 -8.77
CA GLU A 4 -13.92 10.10 -8.00
C GLU A 4 -13.74 10.94 -6.74
N GLN A 5 -12.67 10.70 -5.96
CA GLN A 5 -12.36 11.50 -4.78
C GLN A 5 -12.11 12.98 -5.13
N ARG A 6 -11.45 13.24 -6.28
CA ARG A 6 -11.29 14.60 -6.79
C ARG A 6 -12.64 15.29 -7.07
N LYS A 7 -13.63 14.56 -7.59
CA LYS A 7 -14.99 15.11 -7.80
C LYS A 7 -15.71 15.35 -6.48
N ARG A 8 -15.62 14.41 -5.52
CA ARG A 8 -16.26 14.53 -4.20
C ARG A 8 -15.75 15.74 -3.38
N HIS A 9 -14.47 16.06 -3.52
CA HIS A 9 -13.83 17.16 -2.79
C HIS A 9 -13.52 18.37 -3.68
N ALA A 10 -14.28 18.55 -4.78
CA ALA A 10 -14.04 19.60 -5.77
C ALA A 10 -14.07 21.01 -5.17
N ASP A 11 -14.95 21.29 -4.23
CA ASP A 11 -15.09 22.65 -3.66
C ASP A 11 -13.87 23.03 -2.81
N GLY A 12 -13.35 22.11 -1.99
CA GLY A 12 -12.10 22.34 -1.26
C GLY A 12 -10.91 22.54 -2.19
N LEU A 13 -10.83 21.76 -3.28
CA LEU A 13 -9.78 21.88 -4.29
C LEU A 13 -9.92 23.18 -5.12
N ARG A 14 -11.14 23.62 -5.42
CA ARG A 14 -11.39 24.92 -6.08
C ARG A 14 -10.95 26.08 -5.19
N LEU A 15 -11.31 26.04 -3.92
CA LEU A 15 -10.88 27.03 -2.94
C LEU A 15 -9.34 27.08 -2.84
N ALA A 16 -8.68 25.92 -2.79
CA ALA A 16 -7.23 25.84 -2.81
C ALA A 16 -6.63 26.44 -4.09
N ALA A 17 -7.22 26.15 -5.26
CA ALA A 17 -6.77 26.66 -6.55
C ALA A 17 -6.90 28.20 -6.65
N VAL A 18 -8.04 28.75 -6.24
CA VAL A 18 -8.27 30.19 -6.21
C VAL A 18 -7.30 30.85 -5.22
N SER A 19 -7.15 30.27 -4.03
CA SER A 19 -6.22 30.79 -3.03
C SER A 19 -4.77 30.77 -3.53
N ALA A 20 -4.34 29.68 -4.20
CA ALA A 20 -3.03 29.60 -4.82
C ALA A 20 -2.83 30.67 -5.91
N ALA A 21 -3.85 30.92 -6.74
CA ALA A 21 -3.81 31.94 -7.77
C ALA A 21 -3.64 33.35 -7.15
N VAL A 22 -4.39 33.66 -6.09
CA VAL A 22 -4.25 34.91 -5.36
C VAL A 22 -2.84 35.05 -4.76
N VAL A 23 -2.31 33.99 -4.16
CA VAL A 23 -0.93 33.97 -3.60
C VAL A 23 0.11 34.21 -4.69
N GLY A 24 -0.02 33.53 -5.84
CA GLY A 24 0.90 33.67 -6.97
C GLY A 24 0.92 35.10 -7.50
N ALA A 25 -0.25 35.68 -7.80
CA ALA A 25 -0.39 37.03 -8.28
C ALA A 25 0.09 38.05 -7.22
N ALA A 26 -0.37 37.95 -5.97
CA ALA A 26 0.01 38.87 -4.90
C ALA A 26 1.51 38.85 -4.62
N SER A 27 2.20 37.74 -4.75
CA SER A 27 3.65 37.63 -4.55
C SER A 27 4.42 38.42 -5.61
N VAL A 28 4.03 38.30 -6.87
CA VAL A 28 4.65 39.03 -7.99
C VAL A 28 4.35 40.52 -7.91
N LEU A 29 3.08 40.88 -7.71
CA LEU A 29 2.64 42.26 -7.59
C LEU A 29 3.32 42.97 -6.41
N LEU A 30 3.44 42.27 -5.26
CA LEU A 30 4.09 42.82 -4.07
C LEU A 30 5.56 43.20 -4.37
N LEU A 31 6.33 42.28 -4.95
CA LEU A 31 7.76 42.53 -5.17
C LEU A 31 8.00 43.49 -6.33
N GLY A 32 7.23 43.37 -7.42
CA GLY A 32 7.28 44.33 -8.53
C GLY A 32 6.92 45.74 -8.11
N LEU A 33 5.82 45.90 -7.38
CA LEU A 33 5.42 47.22 -6.86
C LEU A 33 6.44 47.77 -5.85
N SER A 34 7.04 46.94 -5.01
CA SER A 34 8.11 47.34 -4.08
C SER A 34 9.34 47.81 -4.84
N GLY A 35 9.73 47.15 -5.91
CA GLY A 35 10.84 47.56 -6.76
C GLY A 35 10.60 48.94 -7.42
N TRP A 36 9.43 49.12 -8.02
CA TRP A 36 9.01 50.38 -8.60
C TRP A 36 9.02 51.51 -7.55
N PHE A 37 8.42 51.28 -6.38
CA PHE A 37 8.28 52.24 -5.31
C PHE A 37 9.63 52.66 -4.73
N LEU A 38 10.50 51.72 -4.38
CA LEU A 38 11.82 51.98 -3.79
C LEU A 38 12.73 52.74 -4.75
N THR A 39 12.76 52.29 -6.02
CA THR A 39 13.57 52.96 -7.05
C THR A 39 13.04 54.35 -7.37
N GLY A 40 11.72 54.52 -7.48
CA GLY A 40 11.08 55.80 -7.71
C GLY A 40 11.31 56.80 -6.54
N ALA A 41 11.19 56.34 -5.31
CA ALA A 41 11.45 57.14 -4.11
C ALA A 41 12.92 57.58 -4.02
N ALA A 42 13.87 56.65 -4.35
CA ALA A 42 15.29 56.97 -4.36
C ALA A 42 15.62 58.06 -5.40
N ILE A 43 15.08 57.93 -6.63
CA ILE A 43 15.28 58.94 -7.68
C ILE A 43 14.67 60.29 -7.29
N ALA A 44 13.45 60.31 -6.72
CA ALA A 44 12.79 61.53 -6.27
C ALA A 44 13.60 62.25 -5.17
N GLY A 45 14.19 61.46 -4.24
CA GLY A 45 15.04 61.96 -3.17
C GLY A 45 16.38 62.54 -3.66
N LEU A 46 16.94 61.98 -4.72
CA LEU A 46 18.18 62.47 -5.34
C LEU A 46 17.96 63.71 -6.22
N ALA A 47 16.77 63.89 -6.79
CA ALA A 47 16.48 64.97 -7.71
C ALA A 47 16.35 66.35 -7.01
N SER A 48 15.47 66.46 -6.01
CA SER A 48 15.31 67.69 -5.18
C SER A 48 14.40 67.42 -3.97
N LEU A 49 14.47 68.33 -2.96
CA LEU A 49 13.56 68.24 -1.81
C LEU A 49 12.09 68.40 -2.22
N ALA A 50 11.80 69.30 -3.19
CA ALA A 50 10.46 69.47 -3.72
C ALA A 50 9.91 68.26 -4.41
N THR A 51 10.73 67.54 -5.19
CA THR A 51 10.35 66.27 -5.86
C THR A 51 10.13 65.16 -4.84
N ALA A 52 10.96 65.10 -3.80
CA ALA A 52 10.81 64.12 -2.73
C ALA A 52 9.52 64.33 -1.94
N GLN A 53 9.15 65.57 -1.67
CA GLN A 53 7.90 65.95 -0.98
C GLN A 53 6.64 65.72 -1.85
N ALA A 54 6.75 65.85 -3.17
CA ALA A 54 5.67 65.64 -4.11
C ALA A 54 5.47 64.12 -4.41
N PHE A 55 6.42 63.26 -4.07
CA PHE A 55 6.33 61.80 -4.34
C PHE A 55 5.28 61.16 -3.43
N ASN A 56 4.30 60.48 -4.05
CA ASN A 56 3.22 59.83 -3.31
C ASN A 56 3.72 58.54 -2.66
N VAL A 57 4.02 58.59 -1.37
CA VAL A 57 4.47 57.43 -0.56
C VAL A 57 3.29 56.63 -0.02
N LEU A 58 2.14 57.25 0.22
CA LEU A 58 1.03 56.63 0.95
C LEU A 58 0.34 55.54 0.13
N LEU A 59 0.01 55.80 -1.13
CA LEU A 59 -0.73 54.87 -1.97
C LEU A 59 0.06 53.59 -2.28
N PRO A 60 1.33 53.63 -2.73
CA PRO A 60 2.11 52.43 -2.96
C PRO A 60 2.37 51.62 -1.67
N SER A 61 2.66 52.29 -0.55
CA SER A 61 2.89 51.61 0.73
C SER A 61 1.63 50.90 1.25
N ALA A 62 0.45 51.53 1.07
CA ALA A 62 -0.83 50.88 1.39
C ALA A 62 -1.07 49.63 0.50
N GLY A 63 -0.77 49.73 -0.82
CA GLY A 63 -0.85 48.63 -1.76
C GLY A 63 0.08 47.47 -1.39
N ILE A 64 1.33 47.75 -1.03
CA ILE A 64 2.31 46.74 -0.57
C ILE A 64 1.80 46.04 0.69
N ARG A 65 1.27 46.77 1.67
CA ARG A 65 0.70 46.18 2.90
C ARG A 65 -0.49 45.28 2.58
N LEU A 66 -1.42 45.76 1.74
CA LEU A 66 -2.58 44.96 1.32
C LEU A 66 -2.16 43.66 0.64
N LEU A 67 -1.22 43.73 -0.31
CA LEU A 67 -0.71 42.56 -1.03
C LEU A 67 -0.01 41.56 -0.07
N ALA A 68 0.74 42.07 0.93
CA ALA A 68 1.38 41.25 1.94
C ALA A 68 0.35 40.49 2.81
N ILE A 69 -0.72 41.19 3.23
CA ILE A 69 -1.82 40.59 4.00
C ILE A 69 -2.54 39.54 3.16
N LEU A 70 -2.92 39.89 1.93
CA LEU A 70 -3.59 38.97 1.01
C LEU A 70 -2.73 37.71 0.77
N ARG A 71 -1.45 37.90 0.44
CA ARG A 71 -0.52 36.76 0.24
C ARG A 71 -0.47 35.84 1.44
N THR A 72 -0.39 36.39 2.65
CA THR A 72 -0.27 35.59 3.88
C THR A 72 -1.59 34.86 4.20
N ALA A 73 -2.72 35.57 4.16
CA ALA A 73 -4.03 35.01 4.44
C ALA A 73 -4.41 33.90 3.45
N PHE A 74 -4.23 34.15 2.15
CA PHE A 74 -4.57 33.17 1.11
C PHE A 74 -3.57 32.02 1.06
N ARG A 75 -2.30 32.20 1.45
CA ARG A 75 -1.37 31.08 1.62
C ARG A 75 -1.79 30.13 2.75
N TYR A 76 -2.28 30.69 3.85
CA TYR A 76 -2.84 29.88 4.93
C TYR A 76 -4.09 29.13 4.47
N LEU A 77 -5.00 29.83 3.78
CA LEU A 77 -6.24 29.24 3.26
C LEU A 77 -5.97 28.16 2.21
N GLU A 78 -5.00 28.36 1.33
CA GLU A 78 -4.56 27.38 0.33
C GLU A 78 -4.05 26.10 1.02
N ARG A 79 -3.15 26.23 2.01
CA ARG A 79 -2.64 25.09 2.75
C ARG A 79 -3.74 24.35 3.50
N LEU A 80 -4.59 25.08 4.21
CA LEU A 80 -5.68 24.49 4.97
C LEU A 80 -6.65 23.71 4.06
N SER A 81 -7.08 24.31 2.96
CA SER A 81 -8.05 23.71 2.05
C SER A 81 -7.47 22.54 1.25
N SER A 82 -6.22 22.64 0.78
CA SER A 82 -5.54 21.56 0.04
C SER A 82 -5.28 20.34 0.93
N HIS A 83 -4.74 20.52 2.14
CA HIS A 83 -4.52 19.42 3.08
C HIS A 83 -5.83 18.83 3.60
N ALA A 84 -6.84 19.67 3.92
CA ALA A 84 -8.14 19.13 4.34
C ALA A 84 -8.79 18.27 3.25
N ALA A 85 -8.72 18.68 1.98
CA ALA A 85 -9.22 17.90 0.86
C ALA A 85 -8.43 16.60 0.67
N ALA A 86 -7.10 16.65 0.78
CA ALA A 86 -6.24 15.47 0.69
C ALA A 86 -6.54 14.47 1.81
N LEU A 87 -6.57 14.89 3.07
CA LEU A 87 -6.83 14.01 4.22
C LEU A 87 -8.23 13.36 4.16
N LYS A 88 -9.26 14.11 3.74
CA LYS A 88 -10.60 13.56 3.53
C LYS A 88 -10.61 12.51 2.41
N ALA A 89 -9.89 12.75 1.31
CA ALA A 89 -9.76 11.77 0.23
C ALA A 89 -9.04 10.49 0.71
N LEU A 90 -7.97 10.62 1.49
CA LEU A 90 -7.22 9.50 2.05
C LEU A 90 -8.05 8.67 3.04
N ALA A 91 -8.83 9.34 3.88
CA ALA A 91 -9.74 8.67 4.81
C ALA A 91 -10.77 7.78 4.09
N ALA A 92 -11.16 8.14 2.86
CA ALA A 92 -12.05 7.34 2.02
C ALA A 92 -11.30 6.27 1.20
N ILE A 93 -10.07 6.55 0.77
CA ILE A 93 -9.26 5.64 -0.07
C ILE A 93 -8.80 4.42 0.73
N ARG A 94 -8.27 4.60 1.95
CA ARG A 94 -7.71 3.51 2.76
C ARG A 94 -8.69 2.36 3.04
N PRO A 95 -9.92 2.61 3.54
CA PRO A 95 -10.90 1.53 3.73
C PRO A 95 -11.29 0.83 2.44
N THR A 96 -11.42 1.58 1.33
CA THR A 96 -11.76 1.01 0.03
C THR A 96 -10.66 0.08 -0.49
N LEU A 97 -9.39 0.48 -0.35
CA LEU A 97 -8.25 -0.36 -0.70
C LEU A 97 -8.15 -1.59 0.19
N PHE A 98 -8.36 -1.42 1.50
CA PHE A 98 -8.36 -2.56 2.41
C PHE A 98 -9.46 -3.56 2.06
N ALA A 99 -10.68 -3.08 1.79
CA ALA A 99 -11.78 -3.93 1.36
C ALA A 99 -11.48 -4.65 0.04
N ALA A 100 -10.84 -3.96 -0.93
CA ALA A 100 -10.44 -4.56 -2.20
C ALA A 100 -9.35 -5.63 -2.02
N LEU A 101 -8.35 -5.39 -1.17
CA LEU A 101 -7.32 -6.39 -0.82
C LEU A 101 -7.92 -7.60 -0.11
N ALA A 102 -8.84 -7.35 0.83
CA ALA A 102 -9.53 -8.43 1.55
C ALA A 102 -10.45 -9.26 0.64
N ALA A 103 -10.99 -8.64 -0.41
CA ALA A 103 -11.82 -9.30 -1.43
C ALA A 103 -11.02 -9.92 -2.58
N ALA A 104 -9.72 -9.62 -2.69
CA ALA A 104 -8.87 -10.14 -3.76
C ALA A 104 -8.77 -11.68 -3.72
N PRO A 105 -8.58 -12.35 -4.87
CA PRO A 105 -8.34 -13.78 -4.90
C PRO A 105 -7.15 -14.15 -3.99
N PRO A 106 -7.26 -15.24 -3.19
CA PRO A 106 -6.23 -15.59 -2.21
C PRO A 106 -4.83 -15.75 -2.81
N ALA A 107 -4.72 -16.33 -3.99
CA ALA A 107 -3.44 -16.50 -4.68
C ALA A 107 -2.71 -15.15 -4.90
N GLN A 108 -3.46 -14.08 -5.18
CA GLN A 108 -2.91 -12.74 -5.35
C GLN A 108 -2.66 -12.03 -4.02
N ALA A 109 -3.56 -12.22 -3.04
CA ALA A 109 -3.40 -11.66 -1.71
C ALA A 109 -2.21 -12.30 -0.97
N MET A 110 -2.00 -13.60 -1.13
CA MET A 110 -0.90 -14.37 -0.53
C MET A 110 0.44 -14.19 -1.27
N ALA A 111 0.43 -13.79 -2.55
CA ALA A 111 1.63 -13.45 -3.30
C ALA A 111 2.29 -12.14 -2.80
N LEU A 112 1.54 -11.31 -2.05
CA LEU A 112 2.08 -10.09 -1.45
C LEU A 112 2.78 -10.43 -0.14
N SER A 113 4.04 -10.02 0.00
CA SER A 113 4.70 -10.03 1.31
C SER A 113 3.96 -9.11 2.30
N ARG A 114 4.10 -9.36 3.61
CA ARG A 114 3.52 -8.48 4.64
C ARG A 114 4.02 -7.04 4.51
N GLY A 115 5.30 -6.87 4.17
CA GLY A 115 5.92 -5.57 3.90
C GLY A 115 5.34 -4.89 2.68
N GLU A 116 5.10 -5.64 1.60
CA GLU A 116 4.51 -5.11 0.36
C GLU A 116 3.05 -4.69 0.53
N ALA A 117 2.23 -5.48 1.21
CA ALA A 117 0.84 -5.11 1.52
C ALA A 117 0.78 -3.84 2.38
N SER A 118 1.65 -3.73 3.40
CA SER A 118 1.78 -2.53 4.22
C SER A 118 2.27 -1.32 3.41
N ALA A 119 3.25 -1.52 2.51
CA ALA A 119 3.75 -0.46 1.64
C ALA A 119 2.65 0.10 0.72
N ARG A 120 1.80 -0.77 0.15
CA ARG A 120 0.67 -0.35 -0.70
C ARG A 120 -0.36 0.47 0.08
N LEU A 121 -0.71 0.05 1.29
CA LEU A 121 -1.71 0.73 2.13
C LEU A 121 -1.21 2.04 2.75
N VAL A 122 0.10 2.20 2.92
CA VAL A 122 0.68 3.39 3.56
C VAL A 122 1.41 4.25 2.53
N GLN A 123 2.47 3.75 1.90
CA GLN A 123 3.35 4.57 1.06
C GLN A 123 2.73 4.98 -0.27
N ASP A 124 2.04 4.05 -0.96
CA ASP A 124 1.38 4.39 -2.23
C ASP A 124 0.22 5.36 -1.99
N VAL A 125 -0.46 5.26 -0.86
CA VAL A 125 -1.50 6.21 -0.44
C VAL A 125 -0.91 7.57 -0.10
N ASP A 126 0.24 7.65 0.58
CA ASP A 126 0.95 8.90 0.87
C ASP A 126 1.47 9.60 -0.41
N ALA A 127 1.89 8.81 -1.42
CA ALA A 127 2.23 9.36 -2.74
C ALA A 127 1.03 10.02 -3.43
N VAL A 128 -0.17 9.46 -3.25
CA VAL A 128 -1.43 10.06 -3.72
C VAL A 128 -1.76 11.34 -2.95
N GLU A 129 -1.52 11.41 -1.63
CA GLU A 129 -1.67 12.64 -0.85
C GLU A 129 -0.89 13.80 -1.45
N THR A 130 0.40 13.56 -1.72
CA THR A 130 1.28 14.56 -2.31
C THR A 130 0.73 15.09 -3.64
N ARG A 131 0.12 14.24 -4.45
CA ARG A 131 -0.54 14.63 -5.71
C ARG A 131 -1.77 15.51 -5.47
N PHE A 132 -2.60 15.19 -4.47
CA PHE A 132 -3.79 15.99 -4.13
C PHE A 132 -3.41 17.39 -3.65
N VAL A 133 -2.44 17.51 -2.74
CA VAL A 133 -1.96 18.78 -2.20
C VAL A 133 -1.43 19.70 -3.31
N ARG A 134 -0.84 19.13 -4.38
CA ARG A 134 -0.23 19.91 -5.47
C ARG A 134 -1.17 20.25 -6.63
N LEU A 135 -2.42 19.83 -6.59
CA LEU A 135 -3.41 20.19 -7.62
C LEU A 135 -3.64 21.72 -7.72
N SER A 136 -3.34 22.48 -6.67
CA SER A 136 -3.40 23.95 -6.64
C SER A 136 -2.20 24.63 -7.32
N ALA A 137 -1.03 23.96 -7.40
CA ALA A 137 0.22 24.55 -7.87
C ALA A 137 0.17 25.14 -9.29
N PRO A 138 -0.45 24.49 -10.31
CA PRO A 138 -0.55 25.08 -11.65
C PRO A 138 -1.33 26.39 -11.69
N TRP A 139 -2.34 26.55 -10.84
CA TRP A 139 -3.15 27.78 -10.75
C TRP A 139 -2.34 28.91 -10.14
N GLY A 140 -1.56 28.63 -9.09
CA GLY A 140 -0.65 29.61 -8.49
C GLY A 140 0.44 30.05 -9.45
N ALA A 141 1.07 29.11 -10.16
CA ALA A 141 2.07 29.38 -11.17
C ALA A 141 1.52 30.19 -12.36
N GLY A 142 0.34 29.80 -12.87
CA GLY A 142 -0.31 30.51 -13.96
C GLY A 142 -0.62 31.97 -13.60
N ALA A 143 -1.14 32.22 -12.40
CA ALA A 143 -1.42 33.56 -11.89
C ALA A 143 -0.13 34.38 -11.65
N ALA A 144 0.94 33.76 -11.16
CA ALA A 144 2.24 34.40 -11.01
C ALA A 144 2.82 34.80 -12.38
N VAL A 145 2.76 33.92 -13.38
CA VAL A 145 3.21 34.23 -14.74
C VAL A 145 2.39 35.37 -15.35
N ALA A 146 1.05 35.33 -15.24
CA ALA A 146 0.18 36.38 -15.75
C ALA A 146 0.49 37.75 -15.10
N ALA A 147 0.68 37.79 -13.78
CA ALA A 147 1.07 39.00 -13.06
C ALA A 147 2.48 39.47 -13.47
N GLY A 148 3.44 38.56 -13.68
CA GLY A 148 4.79 38.86 -14.14
C GLY A 148 4.80 39.52 -15.53
N LEU A 149 4.04 38.98 -16.45
CA LEU A 149 3.87 39.54 -17.79
C LEU A 149 3.21 40.92 -17.76
N ALA A 150 2.15 41.07 -16.96
CA ALA A 150 1.46 42.35 -16.79
C ALA A 150 2.37 43.44 -16.21
N MET A 151 3.26 43.08 -15.28
CA MET A 151 4.21 44.04 -14.68
C MET A 151 5.45 44.27 -15.54
N ALA A 152 5.83 43.36 -16.41
CA ALA A 152 6.93 43.56 -17.34
C ALA A 152 6.52 44.38 -18.57
N ALA A 153 5.25 44.33 -18.99
CA ALA A 153 4.73 45.01 -20.19
C ALA A 153 4.96 46.53 -20.20
N PRO A 154 4.78 47.31 -19.08
CA PRO A 154 5.07 48.74 -19.06
C PRO A 154 6.55 49.11 -19.28
N ALA A 155 7.48 48.18 -19.02
CA ALA A 155 8.91 48.39 -19.31
C ALA A 155 9.26 48.09 -20.78
N GLY A 156 8.32 47.61 -21.58
CA GLY A 156 8.48 47.31 -22.99
C GLY A 156 8.01 45.87 -23.34
N TRP A 157 7.51 45.72 -24.58
CA TRP A 157 7.03 44.39 -25.05
C TRP A 157 8.14 43.34 -25.09
N ALA A 158 9.40 43.78 -25.36
CA ALA A 158 10.56 42.89 -25.40
C ALA A 158 10.86 42.30 -24.00
N SER A 159 10.75 43.11 -22.94
CA SER A 159 10.90 42.63 -21.56
C SER A 159 9.81 41.61 -21.20
N ALA A 160 8.56 41.83 -21.58
CA ALA A 160 7.49 40.86 -21.39
C ALA A 160 7.73 39.56 -22.18
N LEU A 161 8.24 39.67 -23.42
CA LEU A 161 8.60 38.51 -24.24
C LEU A 161 9.72 37.65 -23.59
N VAL A 162 10.74 38.31 -23.01
CA VAL A 162 11.80 37.62 -22.24
C VAL A 162 11.21 36.82 -21.09
N VAL A 163 10.30 37.43 -20.32
CA VAL A 163 9.62 36.70 -19.21
C VAL A 163 8.85 35.49 -19.75
N ALA A 164 8.08 35.65 -20.83
CA ALA A 164 7.33 34.54 -21.43
C ALA A 164 8.26 33.41 -21.91
N LEU A 165 9.37 33.75 -22.58
CA LEU A 165 10.33 32.80 -23.07
C LEU A 165 11.06 32.08 -21.93
N ALA A 166 11.46 32.81 -20.89
CA ALA A 166 12.08 32.24 -19.69
C ALA A 166 11.17 31.25 -18.98
N VAL A 167 9.88 31.55 -18.86
CA VAL A 167 8.87 30.63 -18.31
C VAL A 167 8.78 29.37 -19.17
N ALA A 168 8.66 29.50 -20.49
CA ALA A 168 8.58 28.36 -21.41
C ALA A 168 9.84 27.48 -21.34
N VAL A 169 11.03 28.11 -21.30
CA VAL A 169 12.31 27.39 -21.16
C VAL A 169 12.38 26.67 -19.81
N THR A 170 12.03 27.36 -18.70
CA THR A 170 12.05 26.76 -17.37
C THR A 170 11.15 25.53 -17.28
N VAL A 171 9.89 25.64 -17.74
CA VAL A 171 8.94 24.53 -17.70
C VAL A 171 9.41 23.37 -18.59
N SER A 172 9.86 23.65 -19.82
CA SER A 172 10.28 22.63 -20.77
C SER A 172 11.56 21.93 -20.32
N ALA A 173 12.57 22.69 -19.89
CA ALA A 173 13.86 22.15 -19.44
C ALA A 173 13.68 21.33 -18.15
N THR A 174 12.94 21.85 -17.17
CA THR A 174 12.67 21.12 -15.92
C THR A 174 11.93 19.83 -16.19
N ARG A 175 10.88 19.84 -17.04
CA ARG A 175 10.13 18.63 -17.37
C ARG A 175 10.98 17.60 -18.11
N ALA A 176 11.78 18.02 -19.09
CA ALA A 176 12.65 17.14 -19.85
C ALA A 176 13.73 16.50 -18.96
N LEU A 177 14.36 17.31 -18.11
CA LEU A 177 15.41 16.86 -17.22
C LEU A 177 14.86 15.97 -16.09
N ALA A 178 13.75 16.34 -15.46
CA ALA A 178 13.08 15.52 -14.45
C ALA A 178 12.70 14.14 -14.99
N ARG A 179 12.14 14.07 -16.21
CA ARG A 179 11.83 12.79 -16.85
C ARG A 179 13.06 11.93 -17.09
N ARG A 180 14.16 12.53 -17.56
CA ARG A 180 15.41 11.79 -17.84
C ARG A 180 16.07 11.28 -16.56
N LEU A 181 16.12 12.10 -15.52
CA LEU A 181 16.79 11.77 -14.26
C LEU A 181 15.98 10.79 -13.41
N ASN A 182 14.65 10.99 -13.29
CA ASN A 182 13.83 10.20 -12.39
C ASN A 182 13.34 8.86 -12.98
N ALA A 183 13.40 8.70 -14.31
CA ALA A 183 12.97 7.46 -14.96
C ALA A 183 13.75 6.22 -14.50
N ARG A 184 15.04 6.40 -14.15
CA ARG A 184 15.93 5.31 -13.73
C ARG A 184 16.00 5.16 -12.21
N THR A 185 16.07 6.29 -11.49
CA THR A 185 16.30 6.29 -10.03
C THR A 185 15.04 6.04 -9.22
N GLY A 186 13.88 6.46 -9.70
CA GLY A 186 12.62 6.35 -8.95
C GLY A 186 12.23 4.91 -8.58
N PRO A 187 12.09 3.99 -9.53
CA PRO A 187 11.78 2.58 -9.25
C PRO A 187 12.86 1.88 -8.40
N ALA A 188 14.15 2.11 -8.71
CA ALA A 188 15.26 1.52 -7.96
C ALA A 188 15.29 1.98 -6.50
N LEU A 189 14.98 3.24 -6.24
CA LEU A 189 14.90 3.79 -4.87
C LEU A 189 13.77 3.13 -4.06
N GLN A 190 12.59 2.94 -4.67
CA GLN A 190 11.47 2.28 -4.02
C GLN A 190 11.77 0.81 -3.72
N GLN A 191 12.38 0.10 -4.67
CA GLN A 191 12.78 -1.29 -4.47
C GLN A 191 13.81 -1.42 -3.35
N ALA A 192 14.90 -0.64 -3.37
CA ALA A 192 15.91 -0.68 -2.32
C ALA A 192 15.36 -0.32 -0.94
N ALA A 193 14.37 0.58 -0.86
CA ALA A 193 13.67 0.90 0.38
C ALA A 193 12.77 -0.25 0.85
N GLY A 194 12.16 -0.99 -0.07
CA GLY A 194 11.41 -2.21 0.18
C GLY A 194 12.32 -3.31 0.74
N ASP A 195 13.41 -3.63 0.03
CA ASP A 195 14.38 -4.66 0.38
C ASP A 195 14.93 -4.44 1.82
N LEU A 196 15.28 -3.18 2.13
CA LEU A 196 15.75 -2.83 3.48
C LEU A 196 14.68 -3.04 4.56
N LYS A 197 13.43 -2.68 4.29
CA LYS A 197 12.33 -2.87 5.25
C LYS A 197 12.02 -4.33 5.47
N ASP A 198 11.99 -5.13 4.42
CA ASP A 198 11.73 -6.57 4.51
C ASP A 198 12.83 -7.27 5.29
N ALA A 199 14.11 -6.94 5.04
CA ALA A 199 15.23 -7.45 5.80
C ALA A 199 15.16 -7.05 7.30
N LEU A 200 14.85 -5.78 7.59
CA LEU A 200 14.69 -5.31 8.97
C LEU A 200 13.55 -6.03 9.69
N ALA A 201 12.41 -6.22 9.01
CA ALA A 201 11.27 -6.93 9.59
C ALA A 201 11.59 -8.40 9.85
N ALA A 202 12.26 -9.09 8.91
CA ALA A 202 12.69 -10.48 9.04
C ALA A 202 13.67 -10.66 10.20
N TYR A 203 14.71 -9.81 10.27
CA TYR A 203 15.69 -9.90 11.36
C TYR A 203 15.14 -9.47 12.71
N ALA A 204 14.21 -8.52 12.76
CA ALA A 204 13.54 -8.17 14.00
C ALA A 204 12.68 -9.33 14.53
N ALA A 205 11.96 -10.03 13.64
CA ALA A 205 11.19 -11.20 14.02
C ALA A 205 12.06 -12.38 14.50
N ALA A 206 13.27 -12.54 13.92
CA ALA A 206 14.24 -13.58 14.27
C ALA A 206 15.26 -13.12 15.33
N ALA A 207 15.02 -12.01 16.05
CA ALA A 207 15.99 -11.45 17.01
C ALA A 207 16.43 -12.42 18.12
N PRO A 208 15.56 -13.30 18.69
CA PRO A 208 15.99 -14.31 19.64
C PRO A 208 16.97 -15.31 19.04
N GLU A 209 16.70 -15.81 17.84
CA GLU A 209 17.51 -16.78 17.10
C GLU A 209 18.89 -16.19 16.76
N LEU A 210 18.91 -14.94 16.27
CA LEU A 210 20.17 -14.24 15.97
C LEU A 210 21.10 -14.15 17.19
N ARG A 211 20.52 -14.04 18.40
CA ARG A 211 21.30 -14.04 19.65
C ARG A 211 21.81 -15.43 20.02
N VAL A 212 20.92 -16.45 19.91
CA VAL A 212 21.26 -17.84 20.28
C VAL A 212 22.34 -18.39 19.35
N TYR A 213 22.21 -18.16 18.05
CA TYR A 213 23.18 -18.64 17.05
C TYR A 213 24.41 -17.72 16.89
N GLY A 214 24.44 -16.55 17.54
CA GLY A 214 25.57 -15.63 17.49
C GLY A 214 25.80 -14.96 16.14
N VAL A 215 24.79 -14.97 15.25
CA VAL A 215 24.89 -14.45 13.86
C VAL A 215 24.50 -12.98 13.72
N ARG A 216 24.36 -12.26 14.83
CA ARG A 216 23.98 -10.84 14.85
C ARG A 216 24.83 -9.97 13.93
N ASN A 217 26.15 -10.21 13.91
CA ASN A 217 27.08 -9.40 13.12
C ASN A 217 26.84 -9.59 11.60
N ARG A 218 26.48 -10.80 11.17
CA ARG A 218 26.13 -11.08 9.76
C ARG A 218 24.84 -10.35 9.37
N ALA A 219 23.80 -10.44 10.19
CA ALA A 219 22.55 -9.72 9.96
C ALA A 219 22.75 -8.19 9.93
N SER A 220 23.58 -7.65 10.85
CA SER A 220 23.92 -6.23 10.85
C SER A 220 24.64 -5.80 9.57
N ALA A 221 25.60 -6.61 9.11
CA ALA A 221 26.35 -6.32 7.86
C ALA A 221 25.46 -6.32 6.62
N GLU A 222 24.48 -7.23 6.55
CA GLU A 222 23.52 -7.29 5.45
C GLU A 222 22.58 -6.07 5.45
N VAL A 223 22.03 -5.71 6.62
CA VAL A 223 21.20 -4.49 6.77
C VAL A 223 22.00 -3.24 6.42
N GLU A 224 23.29 -3.18 6.81
CA GLU A 224 24.18 -2.08 6.47
C GLU A 224 24.42 -2.00 4.95
N ALA A 225 24.66 -3.13 4.28
CA ALA A 225 24.84 -3.18 2.83
C ALA A 225 23.59 -2.68 2.08
N LEU A 226 22.39 -3.11 2.50
CA LEU A 226 21.13 -2.62 1.94
C LEU A 226 20.93 -1.12 2.22
N GLY A 227 21.29 -0.66 3.43
CA GLY A 227 21.29 0.75 3.80
C GLY A 227 22.21 1.58 2.90
N LEU A 228 23.44 1.14 2.67
CA LEU A 228 24.41 1.80 1.80
C LEU A 228 23.92 1.87 0.34
N ARG A 229 23.28 0.81 -0.16
CA ARG A 229 22.66 0.82 -1.48
C ARG A 229 21.54 1.85 -1.58
N LEU A 230 20.64 1.91 -0.59
CA LEU A 230 19.58 2.90 -0.52
C LEU A 230 20.15 4.33 -0.47
N ASP A 231 21.20 4.56 0.34
CA ASP A 231 21.83 5.87 0.48
C ASP A 231 22.58 6.31 -0.78
N ALA A 232 23.14 5.37 -1.55
CA ALA A 232 23.74 5.67 -2.86
C ALA A 232 22.68 6.18 -3.84
N LEU A 233 21.53 5.51 -3.92
CA LEU A 233 20.41 5.92 -4.77
C LEU A 233 19.79 7.25 -4.31
N ARG A 234 19.68 7.49 -2.99
CA ARG A 234 19.23 8.76 -2.43
C ARG A 234 20.17 9.90 -2.78
N ARG A 235 21.50 9.67 -2.69
CA ARG A 235 22.49 10.68 -3.08
C ARG A 235 22.38 11.04 -4.57
N GLU A 236 22.15 10.05 -5.42
CA GLU A 236 21.91 10.29 -6.86
C GLU A 236 20.64 11.12 -7.09
N ALA A 237 19.54 10.79 -6.40
CA ALA A 237 18.30 11.56 -6.47
C ALA A 237 18.46 13.01 -5.98
N VAL A 238 19.18 13.22 -4.87
CA VAL A 238 19.48 14.55 -4.33
C VAL A 238 20.39 15.33 -5.27
N ALA A 239 21.42 14.70 -5.85
CA ALA A 239 22.28 15.33 -6.84
C ALA A 239 21.48 15.75 -8.10
N SER A 240 20.55 14.90 -8.54
CA SER A 240 19.65 15.22 -9.66
C SER A 240 18.78 16.44 -9.37
N ALA A 241 18.20 16.52 -8.18
CA ALA A 241 17.44 17.69 -7.73
C ALA A 241 18.32 18.94 -7.61
N GLY A 242 19.58 18.78 -7.17
CA GLY A 242 20.57 19.85 -7.14
C GLY A 242 20.87 20.43 -8.52
N TRP A 243 21.09 19.58 -9.53
CA TRP A 243 21.29 20.02 -10.90
C TRP A 243 20.08 20.77 -11.48
N LEU A 244 18.86 20.32 -11.17
CA LEU A 244 17.64 21.03 -11.53
C LEU A 244 17.59 22.44 -10.89
N ALA A 245 17.94 22.54 -9.61
CA ALA A 245 17.98 23.84 -8.91
C ALA A 245 19.04 24.79 -9.52
N VAL A 246 20.24 24.28 -9.85
CA VAL A 246 21.27 25.07 -10.53
C VAL A 246 20.78 25.56 -11.89
N LEU A 247 20.18 24.69 -12.70
CA LEU A 247 19.63 25.08 -14.00
C LEU A 247 18.56 26.17 -13.85
N GLN A 248 17.64 26.02 -12.91
CA GLN A 248 16.59 27.01 -12.62
C GLN A 248 17.20 28.35 -12.19
N GLY A 249 18.22 28.33 -11.32
CA GLY A 249 18.94 29.54 -10.88
C GLY A 249 19.64 30.25 -12.02
N LEU A 250 20.27 29.50 -12.95
CA LEU A 250 20.91 30.08 -14.14
C LEU A 250 19.88 30.71 -15.09
N ILE A 251 18.75 30.04 -15.33
CA ILE A 251 17.67 30.59 -16.16
C ILE A 251 17.10 31.85 -15.50
N LEU A 252 16.87 31.82 -14.20
CA LEU A 252 16.39 32.97 -13.43
C LEU A 252 17.34 34.17 -13.56
N GLY A 253 18.64 33.97 -13.29
CA GLY A 253 19.62 35.04 -13.38
C GLY A 253 19.72 35.65 -14.78
N LEU A 254 19.76 34.77 -15.81
CA LEU A 254 19.79 35.23 -17.20
C LEU A 254 18.51 35.96 -17.62
N ALA A 255 17.35 35.43 -17.22
CA ALA A 255 16.06 36.06 -17.53
C ALA A 255 15.92 37.47 -16.91
N VAL A 256 16.34 37.62 -15.65
CA VAL A 256 16.33 38.94 -14.99
C VAL A 256 17.29 39.90 -15.69
N ALA A 257 18.53 39.45 -16.01
CA ALA A 257 19.51 40.29 -16.71
C ALA A 257 19.00 40.74 -18.09
N LEU A 258 18.42 39.81 -18.87
CA LEU A 258 17.84 40.12 -20.17
C LEU A 258 16.61 41.03 -20.05
N THR A 259 15.74 40.80 -19.06
CA THR A 259 14.58 41.70 -18.81
C THR A 259 15.02 43.14 -18.54
N LEU A 260 16.07 43.33 -17.73
CA LEU A 260 16.64 44.65 -17.44
C LEU A 260 17.34 45.25 -18.69
N ALA A 261 18.08 44.44 -19.44
CA ALA A 261 18.74 44.86 -20.66
C ALA A 261 17.75 45.36 -21.72
N PHE A 262 16.63 44.69 -21.91
CA PHE A 262 15.58 45.11 -22.85
C PHE A 262 14.65 46.20 -22.29
N ALA A 263 14.76 46.53 -21.01
CA ALA A 263 14.06 47.64 -20.39
C ALA A 263 14.88 48.96 -20.37
N HIS A 264 15.97 49.05 -21.13
CA HIS A 264 16.90 50.19 -21.09
C HIS A 264 16.27 51.52 -21.49
N ASP A 265 15.24 51.53 -22.36
CA ASP A 265 14.51 52.72 -22.78
C ASP A 265 13.40 53.11 -21.80
N ALA A 266 13.08 52.22 -20.84
CA ALA A 266 12.04 52.49 -19.85
C ALA A 266 12.58 53.35 -18.70
N ALA A 267 11.67 54.06 -18.01
CA ALA A 267 12.02 54.71 -16.76
C ALA A 267 12.58 53.67 -15.75
N THR A 268 13.68 54.00 -15.07
CA THR A 268 14.38 53.10 -14.14
C THR A 268 13.47 52.40 -13.13
N PRO A 269 12.42 53.05 -12.55
CA PRO A 269 11.47 52.36 -11.68
C PRO A 269 10.67 51.25 -12.38
N LEU A 270 10.34 51.42 -13.67
CA LEU A 270 9.64 50.43 -14.46
C LEU A 270 10.53 49.24 -14.80
N ALA A 271 11.81 49.52 -15.10
CA ALA A 271 12.81 48.45 -15.31
C ALA A 271 13.01 47.63 -14.03
N ALA A 272 13.15 48.27 -12.86
CA ALA A 272 13.25 47.56 -11.58
C ALA A 272 12.00 46.72 -11.28
N MET A 273 10.81 47.25 -11.56
CA MET A 273 9.55 46.53 -11.45
C MET A 273 9.54 45.25 -12.32
N ALA A 274 9.92 45.39 -13.59
CA ALA A 274 9.95 44.29 -14.54
C ALA A 274 10.93 43.20 -14.13
N GLY A 275 12.16 43.56 -13.70
CA GLY A 275 13.18 42.62 -13.25
C GLY A 275 12.75 41.80 -12.03
N LEU A 276 12.18 42.46 -11.01
CA LEU A 276 11.70 41.79 -9.81
C LEU A 276 10.42 40.97 -10.06
N ALA A 277 9.55 41.46 -10.95
CA ALA A 277 8.37 40.69 -11.36
C ALA A 277 8.78 39.42 -12.16
N CYS A 278 9.80 39.52 -13.03
CA CYS A 278 10.40 38.36 -13.72
C CYS A 278 10.91 37.31 -12.73
N ALA A 279 11.70 37.76 -11.74
CA ALA A 279 12.23 36.87 -10.71
C ALA A 279 11.13 36.10 -9.97
N MET A 280 10.12 36.85 -9.50
CA MET A 280 9.01 36.23 -8.77
C MET A 280 8.09 35.35 -9.62
N ALA A 281 7.92 35.68 -10.90
CA ALA A 281 7.15 34.82 -11.82
C ALA A 281 7.83 33.46 -12.03
N LEU A 282 9.16 33.44 -12.17
CA LEU A 282 9.95 32.22 -12.31
C LEU A 282 9.99 31.43 -11.00
N GLU A 283 10.17 32.08 -9.84
CA GLU A 283 10.04 31.43 -8.53
C GLU A 283 8.64 30.81 -8.31
N GLY A 284 7.60 31.44 -8.83
CA GLY A 284 6.23 30.91 -8.78
C GLY A 284 6.08 29.54 -9.48
N LEU A 285 7.01 29.15 -10.36
CA LEU A 285 7.02 27.85 -11.01
C LEU A 285 7.57 26.72 -10.12
N ALA A 286 8.20 27.02 -8.97
CA ALA A 286 8.84 26.01 -8.13
C ALA A 286 7.88 24.88 -7.70
N GLY A 287 6.62 25.19 -7.43
CA GLY A 287 5.58 24.19 -7.09
C GLY A 287 5.29 23.24 -8.24
N VAL A 288 5.26 23.72 -9.48
CA VAL A 288 5.05 22.91 -10.70
C VAL A 288 6.30 22.10 -11.02
N SER A 289 7.49 22.67 -10.87
CA SER A 289 8.75 21.96 -11.04
C SER A 289 8.85 20.74 -10.13
N LYS A 290 8.53 20.93 -8.85
CA LYS A 290 8.51 19.84 -7.87
C LYS A 290 7.40 18.81 -8.13
N ALA A 291 6.30 19.20 -8.77
CA ALA A 291 5.28 18.26 -9.22
C ALA A 291 5.82 17.35 -10.33
N PHE A 292 6.59 17.86 -11.30
CA PHE A 292 7.23 17.06 -12.34
C PHE A 292 8.27 16.08 -11.78
N GLU A 293 9.02 16.47 -10.74
CA GLU A 293 9.97 15.58 -10.07
C GLU A 293 9.30 14.36 -9.45
N GLN A 294 8.08 14.50 -8.97
CA GLN A 294 7.33 13.45 -8.26
C GLN A 294 6.28 12.74 -9.13
N GLU A 295 6.05 13.20 -10.36
CA GLU A 295 5.00 12.70 -11.26
C GLU A 295 5.16 11.18 -11.49
N ALA A 296 6.36 10.71 -11.83
CA ALA A 296 6.62 9.31 -12.13
C ALA A 296 6.34 8.37 -10.94
N GLY A 297 6.74 8.78 -9.73
CA GLY A 297 6.48 8.01 -8.51
C GLY A 297 4.99 7.94 -8.16
N ALA A 298 4.30 9.07 -8.30
CA ALA A 298 2.86 9.16 -8.03
C ALA A 298 2.02 8.37 -9.05
N ASP A 299 2.42 8.37 -10.33
CA ASP A 299 1.74 7.60 -11.37
C ASP A 299 1.96 6.09 -11.20
N ALA A 300 3.18 5.67 -10.83
CA ALA A 300 3.46 4.27 -10.50
C ALA A 300 2.66 3.80 -9.26
N ALA A 301 2.58 4.61 -8.21
CA ALA A 301 1.76 4.32 -7.03
C ALA A 301 0.27 4.22 -7.40
N ALA A 302 -0.25 5.16 -8.19
CA ALA A 302 -1.64 5.15 -8.65
C ALA A 302 -1.96 3.90 -9.48
N ALA A 303 -1.06 3.47 -10.37
CA ALA A 303 -1.23 2.26 -11.17
C ALA A 303 -1.28 0.99 -10.29
N ARG A 304 -0.42 0.88 -9.25
CA ARG A 304 -0.47 -0.23 -8.29
C ARG A 304 -1.76 -0.25 -7.49
N LEU A 305 -2.25 0.91 -7.06
CA LEU A 305 -3.53 1.02 -6.35
C LEU A 305 -4.73 0.67 -7.24
N ASP A 306 -4.72 1.12 -8.50
CA ASP A 306 -5.78 0.78 -9.46
C ASP A 306 -5.79 -0.73 -9.79
N ALA A 307 -4.63 -1.38 -9.87
CA ALA A 307 -4.53 -2.84 -10.05
C ALA A 307 -5.19 -3.61 -8.90
N VAL A 308 -5.00 -3.17 -7.65
CA VAL A 308 -5.67 -3.78 -6.48
C VAL A 308 -7.19 -3.65 -6.57
N LEU A 309 -7.70 -2.49 -7.03
CA LEU A 309 -9.13 -2.22 -7.10
C LEU A 309 -9.85 -3.00 -8.20
N VAL A 310 -9.19 -3.23 -9.34
CA VAL A 310 -9.76 -4.01 -10.46
C VAL A 310 -10.02 -5.46 -10.03
N HIS A 311 -9.12 -6.05 -9.27
CA HIS A 311 -9.24 -7.43 -8.82
C HIS A 311 -10.23 -7.62 -7.66
N GLY A 312 -10.41 -6.60 -6.80
CA GLY A 312 -11.39 -6.66 -5.70
C GLY A 312 -12.86 -6.54 -6.13
N ALA A 313 -13.13 -5.97 -7.30
CA ALA A 313 -14.50 -5.74 -7.79
C ALA A 313 -15.19 -7.01 -8.35
N ALA A 314 -14.44 -8.10 -8.57
CA ALA A 314 -14.96 -9.32 -9.20
C ALA A 314 -15.83 -10.20 -8.28
N ASN A 315 -15.87 -9.94 -6.98
CA ASN A 315 -16.56 -10.77 -5.99
C ASN A 315 -17.84 -10.09 -5.46
N GLY A 316 -18.87 -10.00 -6.31
CA GLY A 316 -20.21 -9.62 -5.86
C GLY A 316 -20.79 -10.64 -4.87
N GLU A 317 -21.58 -10.20 -3.89
CA GLU A 317 -22.34 -11.07 -3.01
C GLU A 317 -23.31 -11.93 -3.84
N ARG A 318 -23.15 -13.25 -3.77
CA ARG A 318 -24.09 -14.22 -4.32
C ARG A 318 -24.70 -15.05 -3.20
N PRO A 319 -25.88 -15.67 -3.42
CA PRO A 319 -26.63 -16.39 -2.40
C PRO A 319 -25.77 -17.48 -1.74
N GLU A 320 -26.07 -17.73 -0.46
CA GLU A 320 -25.38 -18.77 0.32
C GLU A 320 -25.53 -20.14 -0.35
N PRO A 321 -24.45 -20.89 -0.50
CA PRO A 321 -24.55 -22.27 -0.98
C PRO A 321 -25.32 -23.08 0.08
N GLY A 322 -26.28 -23.89 -0.36
CA GLY A 322 -26.89 -24.89 0.50
C GLY A 322 -25.86 -25.83 1.10
N ARG A 323 -26.25 -27.04 1.52
CA ARG A 323 -25.31 -28.09 1.99
C ARG A 323 -24.73 -28.84 0.78
N PRO A 324 -23.59 -28.40 0.19
CA PRO A 324 -23.03 -29.00 -0.99
C PRO A 324 -22.41 -30.36 -0.69
N SER A 325 -22.56 -31.31 -1.63
CA SER A 325 -21.74 -32.50 -1.66
C SER A 325 -20.31 -32.17 -2.10
N LEU A 326 -19.35 -32.96 -1.63
CA LEU A 326 -17.97 -32.85 -2.08
C LEU A 326 -17.61 -34.08 -2.93
N ALA A 327 -16.78 -33.89 -3.94
CA ALA A 327 -16.23 -34.98 -4.71
C ALA A 327 -14.70 -34.87 -4.77
N PHE A 328 -14.03 -36.00 -4.53
CA PHE A 328 -12.59 -36.18 -4.61
C PHE A 328 -12.35 -37.29 -5.60
N GLY A 329 -12.22 -36.98 -6.89
CA GLY A 329 -12.21 -37.98 -7.94
C GLY A 329 -13.51 -38.79 -7.92
N ASP A 330 -13.39 -40.12 -7.77
CA ASP A 330 -14.53 -41.03 -7.69
C ASP A 330 -15.22 -41.06 -6.31
N LEU A 331 -14.60 -40.51 -5.28
CA LEU A 331 -15.17 -40.44 -3.94
C LEU A 331 -16.15 -39.30 -3.80
N ALA A 332 -17.43 -39.60 -3.67
CA ALA A 332 -18.48 -38.60 -3.40
C ALA A 332 -18.86 -38.60 -1.92
N LEU A 333 -18.85 -37.43 -1.30
CA LEU A 333 -19.20 -37.20 0.09
C LEU A 333 -20.51 -36.42 0.18
N GLY A 334 -21.50 -37.00 0.82
CA GLY A 334 -22.74 -36.30 1.16
C GLY A 334 -22.60 -35.41 2.40
N PRO A 335 -23.59 -34.53 2.66
CA PRO A 335 -23.65 -33.78 3.89
C PRO A 335 -23.58 -34.67 5.14
N GLY A 336 -22.74 -34.34 6.11
CA GLY A 336 -22.53 -35.11 7.33
C GLY A 336 -21.51 -36.25 7.23
N SER A 337 -20.94 -36.53 6.04
CA SER A 337 -19.84 -37.50 5.90
C SER A 337 -18.59 -37.07 6.67
N ARG A 338 -17.80 -38.02 7.14
CA ARG A 338 -16.59 -37.79 7.93
C ARG A 338 -15.39 -38.46 7.28
N LEU A 339 -14.51 -37.64 6.68
CA LEU A 339 -13.34 -38.07 5.93
C LEU A 339 -12.06 -37.71 6.65
N ILE A 340 -11.12 -38.65 6.74
CA ILE A 340 -9.74 -38.33 7.12
C ILE A 340 -8.82 -38.43 5.91
N LEU A 341 -7.97 -37.44 5.74
CA LEU A 341 -6.87 -37.42 4.78
C LEU A 341 -5.63 -38.01 5.45
N THR A 342 -5.11 -39.10 4.88
CA THR A 342 -3.96 -39.85 5.41
C THR A 342 -2.79 -39.80 4.44
N GLY A 343 -1.56 -39.92 4.95
CA GLY A 343 -0.34 -39.95 4.13
C GLY A 343 0.86 -39.39 4.91
N PRO A 344 2.08 -39.54 4.40
CA PRO A 344 3.29 -39.04 5.05
C PRO A 344 3.30 -37.52 5.18
N SER A 345 4.20 -36.99 6.01
CA SER A 345 4.37 -35.54 6.10
C SER A 345 4.87 -34.99 4.75
N GLY A 346 4.33 -33.84 4.32
CA GLY A 346 4.69 -33.20 3.05
C GLY A 346 4.00 -33.78 1.79
N CYS A 347 3.12 -34.80 1.90
CA CYS A 347 2.40 -35.35 0.73
C CYS A 347 1.28 -34.44 0.18
N GLY A 348 0.99 -33.29 0.78
CA GLY A 348 0.00 -32.34 0.26
C GLY A 348 -1.37 -32.34 0.95
N LYS A 349 -1.54 -32.96 2.12
CA LYS A 349 -2.83 -33.00 2.87
C LYS A 349 -3.40 -31.59 3.12
N THR A 350 -2.58 -30.69 3.66
CA THR A 350 -2.94 -29.28 3.88
C THR A 350 -3.28 -28.57 2.55
N THR A 351 -2.52 -28.86 1.49
CA THR A 351 -2.77 -28.30 0.15
C THR A 351 -4.14 -28.71 -0.40
N VAL A 352 -4.58 -29.97 -0.14
CA VAL A 352 -5.93 -30.40 -0.51
C VAL A 352 -7.00 -29.59 0.22
N MET A 353 -6.83 -29.35 1.53
CA MET A 353 -7.74 -28.49 2.30
C MET A 353 -7.76 -27.06 1.77
N GLU A 354 -6.60 -26.49 1.48
CA GLU A 354 -6.46 -25.13 0.94
C GLU A 354 -7.08 -25.01 -0.46
N ARG A 355 -7.00 -26.06 -1.28
CA ARG A 355 -7.73 -26.13 -2.57
C ARG A 355 -9.25 -26.14 -2.39
N LEU A 356 -9.78 -26.91 -1.45
CA LEU A 356 -11.22 -26.87 -1.12
C LEU A 356 -11.68 -25.48 -0.70
N LEU A 357 -10.81 -24.72 -0.05
CA LEU A 357 -11.04 -23.33 0.31
C LEU A 357 -10.82 -22.35 -0.85
N GLY A 358 -10.41 -22.83 -2.05
CA GLY A 358 -10.08 -21.99 -3.19
C GLY A 358 -8.92 -21.02 -2.89
N LEU A 359 -7.97 -21.43 -2.03
CA LEU A 359 -6.79 -20.64 -1.70
C LEU A 359 -5.68 -20.81 -2.75
N HIS A 360 -5.66 -21.91 -3.49
CA HIS A 360 -4.78 -22.17 -4.62
C HIS A 360 -5.57 -22.30 -5.92
N SER A 361 -5.14 -21.59 -6.97
CA SER A 361 -5.66 -21.79 -8.32
C SER A 361 -4.91 -22.93 -9.03
N LEU A 362 -5.58 -23.65 -9.92
CA LEU A 362 -4.96 -24.72 -10.74
C LEU A 362 -3.85 -24.19 -11.66
N GLU A 363 -3.86 -22.88 -11.98
CA GLU A 363 -2.89 -22.24 -12.89
C GLU A 363 -1.60 -21.72 -12.21
N SER A 364 -1.53 -21.67 -10.89
CA SER A 364 -0.40 -21.05 -10.18
C SER A 364 0.74 -22.01 -9.81
N ALA A 365 0.82 -23.17 -10.45
CA ALA A 365 1.98 -24.06 -10.32
C ALA A 365 3.12 -23.65 -11.27
N HIS A 366 3.63 -22.42 -11.15
CA HIS A 366 5.01 -22.18 -11.55
C HIS A 366 5.90 -22.80 -10.46
N PRO A 367 6.90 -23.64 -10.84
CA PRO A 367 7.90 -24.10 -9.88
C PRO A 367 8.58 -22.84 -9.32
N GLY A 368 8.46 -22.64 -8.01
CA GLY A 368 9.13 -21.54 -7.34
C GLY A 368 10.62 -21.64 -7.61
N GLU A 369 11.17 -20.66 -8.28
CA GLU A 369 12.58 -20.35 -8.17
C GLU A 369 12.84 -20.03 -6.71
N CYS A 370 13.42 -20.98 -5.98
CA CYS A 370 14.20 -20.62 -4.80
C CYS A 370 15.30 -19.67 -5.30
N PRO A 371 15.39 -18.44 -4.83
CA PRO A 371 16.54 -17.61 -5.17
C PRO A 371 17.78 -18.32 -4.61
N ASP A 372 18.67 -18.71 -5.51
CA ASP A 372 19.96 -19.28 -5.17
C ASP A 372 20.76 -18.21 -4.40
N PRO A 373 21.26 -18.50 -3.18
CA PRO A 373 21.90 -17.49 -2.36
C PRO A 373 23.19 -16.90 -2.95
N ASP A 374 23.74 -17.49 -4.03
CA ASP A 374 25.05 -17.11 -4.56
C ASP A 374 25.05 -16.41 -5.94
N GLY A 375 23.88 -16.07 -6.50
CA GLY A 375 23.80 -15.14 -7.63
C GLY A 375 24.51 -15.52 -8.94
N MET A 376 24.88 -16.79 -9.13
CA MET A 376 25.44 -17.32 -10.38
C MET A 376 24.51 -18.40 -10.93
N ALA A 377 23.54 -18.00 -11.75
CA ALA A 377 22.81 -18.94 -12.58
C ALA A 377 23.73 -19.46 -13.70
N PRO A 378 24.07 -20.75 -13.77
CA PRO A 378 24.71 -21.30 -14.95
C PRO A 378 23.72 -21.25 -16.11
N ALA A 379 24.18 -20.79 -17.27
CA ALA A 379 23.42 -20.81 -18.50
C ALA A 379 22.90 -22.24 -18.78
N LEU A 380 21.58 -22.41 -18.78
CA LEU A 380 20.91 -23.67 -19.07
C LEU A 380 21.31 -24.14 -20.48
N THR A 381 21.89 -25.32 -20.58
CA THR A 381 22.13 -25.97 -21.85
C THR A 381 20.82 -26.46 -22.47
N PRO A 382 20.71 -26.59 -23.82
CA PRO A 382 19.48 -27.06 -24.47
C PRO A 382 18.95 -28.41 -23.95
N LYS A 383 19.82 -29.29 -23.45
CA LYS A 383 19.45 -30.56 -22.80
C LYS A 383 18.75 -30.38 -21.46
N SER A 384 19.07 -29.30 -20.72
CA SER A 384 18.41 -29.03 -19.43
C SER A 384 16.97 -28.52 -19.61
N ALA A 385 16.69 -27.85 -20.73
CA ALA A 385 15.35 -27.42 -21.09
C ALA A 385 14.42 -28.57 -21.49
N GLU A 386 14.94 -29.61 -22.15
CA GLU A 386 14.17 -30.81 -22.47
C GLU A 386 13.82 -31.64 -21.22
N ILE A 387 14.73 -31.72 -20.24
CA ILE A 387 14.48 -32.41 -18.97
C ILE A 387 13.43 -31.66 -18.12
N LEU A 388 13.40 -30.30 -18.17
CA LEU A 388 12.39 -29.50 -17.49
C LEU A 388 11.01 -29.57 -18.14
N GLN A 389 10.94 -29.82 -19.46
CA GLN A 389 9.65 -30.04 -20.15
C GLN A 389 9.07 -31.43 -19.95
N SER A 390 9.87 -32.41 -19.55
CA SER A 390 9.42 -33.79 -19.20
C SER A 390 9.16 -33.97 -17.71
N ALA A 391 9.46 -33.00 -16.85
CA ALA A 391 9.12 -33.05 -15.43
C ALA A 391 7.61 -32.82 -15.26
N THR A 392 6.89 -33.89 -15.00
CA THR A 392 5.51 -33.84 -14.50
C THR A 392 5.46 -32.92 -13.28
N SER A 393 4.42 -32.10 -13.23
CA SER A 393 4.17 -31.14 -12.14
C SER A 393 4.39 -31.80 -10.75
N PRO A 394 5.08 -31.13 -9.79
CA PRO A 394 5.29 -31.65 -8.45
C PRO A 394 4.00 -31.89 -7.63
N TRP A 395 2.84 -31.72 -8.25
CA TRP A 395 1.51 -31.84 -7.66
C TRP A 395 0.71 -33.06 -8.17
N ASP A 396 1.34 -34.07 -8.68
CA ASP A 396 0.67 -35.37 -8.89
C ASP A 396 0.29 -35.93 -7.52
N LEU A 397 -0.98 -35.74 -7.14
CA LEU A 397 -1.60 -36.41 -6.01
C LEU A 397 -1.58 -37.92 -6.35
N GLY A 398 -0.94 -38.75 -5.53
CA GLY A 398 -0.63 -40.15 -5.81
C GLY A 398 -1.83 -41.07 -6.13
N PRO A 399 -1.71 -42.37 -6.15
CA PRO A 399 -2.70 -43.31 -6.70
C PRO A 399 -4.11 -43.25 -6.08
N GLY A 400 -4.37 -42.31 -5.17
CA GLY A 400 -5.70 -41.98 -4.65
C GLY A 400 -6.33 -40.72 -5.25
N ILE A 401 -5.53 -39.76 -5.78
CA ILE A 401 -6.05 -38.56 -6.45
C ILE A 401 -5.13 -38.24 -7.63
N ARG A 402 -5.58 -38.53 -8.86
CA ARG A 402 -4.85 -38.25 -10.09
C ARG A 402 -5.01 -36.81 -10.53
N ARG A 403 -4.11 -36.30 -11.38
CA ARG A 403 -4.10 -34.94 -11.91
C ARG A 403 -5.41 -34.52 -12.60
N ASP A 404 -6.15 -35.51 -13.13
CA ASP A 404 -7.43 -35.36 -13.80
C ASP A 404 -8.61 -35.43 -12.83
N GLU A 405 -8.38 -35.80 -11.57
CA GLU A 405 -9.42 -35.90 -10.55
C GLU A 405 -9.75 -34.53 -10.00
N ARG A 406 -10.91 -34.05 -10.41
CA ARG A 406 -11.41 -32.75 -10.02
C ARG A 406 -11.92 -32.79 -8.58
N LEU A 407 -11.47 -31.80 -7.80
CA LEU A 407 -12.12 -31.46 -6.53
C LEU A 407 -13.37 -30.64 -6.86
N LEU A 408 -14.55 -31.13 -6.51
CA LEU A 408 -15.81 -30.43 -6.75
C LEU A 408 -16.54 -30.18 -5.43
N CYS A 409 -17.10 -28.99 -5.31
CA CYS A 409 -17.99 -28.60 -4.23
C CYS A 409 -19.34 -28.20 -4.85
N GLY A 410 -20.39 -29.03 -4.63
CA GLY A 410 -21.68 -28.83 -5.27
C GLY A 410 -21.63 -28.94 -6.79
N GLY A 411 -20.74 -29.77 -7.35
CA GLY A 411 -20.57 -29.93 -8.79
C GLY A 411 -19.74 -28.82 -9.47
N GLN A 412 -19.17 -27.89 -8.71
CA GLN A 412 -18.33 -26.80 -9.19
C GLN A 412 -16.91 -26.88 -8.60
N GLU A 413 -15.93 -26.38 -9.32
CA GLU A 413 -14.58 -26.22 -8.77
C GLU A 413 -14.58 -25.24 -7.58
N PRO A 414 -13.76 -25.53 -6.53
CA PRO A 414 -13.69 -24.68 -5.35
C PRO A 414 -13.27 -23.24 -5.72
N ASN A 415 -14.04 -22.28 -5.24
CA ASN A 415 -13.85 -20.85 -5.53
C ASN A 415 -14.25 -19.98 -4.33
N ALA A 416 -14.26 -18.68 -4.50
CA ALA A 416 -14.65 -17.75 -3.45
C ALA A 416 -16.07 -17.96 -2.92
N LEU A 417 -16.99 -18.48 -3.74
CA LEU A 417 -18.39 -18.74 -3.36
C LEU A 417 -18.51 -20.03 -2.55
N THR A 418 -17.84 -21.10 -2.99
CA THR A 418 -17.86 -22.40 -2.30
C THR A 418 -17.16 -22.33 -0.96
N ARG A 419 -16.23 -21.38 -0.75
CA ARG A 419 -15.51 -21.16 0.52
C ARG A 419 -16.45 -20.95 1.72
N ARG A 420 -17.63 -20.39 1.50
CA ARG A 420 -18.63 -20.21 2.56
C ARG A 420 -19.15 -21.52 3.11
N ALA A 421 -19.08 -22.61 2.36
CA ALA A 421 -19.47 -23.93 2.81
C ALA A 421 -18.52 -24.55 3.85
N PHE A 422 -17.39 -23.90 4.13
CA PHE A 422 -16.35 -24.44 4.98
C PHE A 422 -16.07 -23.57 6.21
N ALA A 423 -15.95 -24.22 7.36
CA ALA A 423 -15.32 -23.69 8.55
C ALA A 423 -13.95 -24.35 8.69
N HIS A 424 -12.89 -23.58 8.86
CA HIS A 424 -11.52 -24.06 8.81
C HIS A 424 -10.72 -23.71 10.06
N ALA A 425 -10.06 -24.71 10.63
CA ALA A 425 -9.02 -24.55 11.63
C ALA A 425 -7.70 -25.08 11.06
N PRO A 426 -6.78 -24.22 10.64
CA PRO A 426 -5.48 -24.61 10.08
C PRO A 426 -4.52 -25.11 11.15
N GLN A 427 -3.50 -25.84 10.75
CA GLN A 427 -2.42 -26.32 11.62
C GLN A 427 -1.69 -25.14 12.30
N ASP A 428 -1.32 -24.13 11.53
CA ASP A 428 -0.74 -22.89 12.03
C ASP A 428 -1.83 -21.82 12.20
N ALA A 429 -2.33 -21.70 13.42
CA ALA A 429 -3.41 -20.78 13.76
C ALA A 429 -2.95 -19.33 13.74
N ALA A 430 -3.24 -18.60 12.67
CA ALA A 430 -3.05 -17.16 12.61
C ALA A 430 -4.11 -16.45 13.48
N LEU A 431 -3.63 -15.68 14.47
CA LEU A 431 -4.47 -14.84 15.33
C LEU A 431 -4.17 -13.37 15.04
N ILE A 432 -5.23 -12.54 15.05
CA ILE A 432 -5.06 -11.10 14.93
C ILE A 432 -4.61 -10.51 16.27
N ALA A 433 -3.82 -9.43 16.21
CA ALA A 433 -3.51 -8.62 17.39
C ALA A 433 -4.80 -8.03 17.96
N GLY A 434 -5.16 -8.44 19.18
CA GLY A 434 -6.45 -8.06 19.74
C GLY A 434 -6.83 -8.87 20.98
N THR A 435 -8.12 -8.87 21.29
CA THR A 435 -8.69 -9.65 22.38
C THR A 435 -9.11 -11.06 21.94
N VAL A 436 -9.42 -11.95 22.88
CA VAL A 436 -10.04 -13.25 22.58
C VAL A 436 -11.34 -13.04 21.80
N ARG A 437 -12.20 -12.11 22.24
CA ARG A 437 -13.44 -11.73 21.56
C ARG A 437 -13.21 -11.31 20.12
N ALA A 438 -12.23 -10.42 19.87
CA ALA A 438 -11.91 -9.93 18.53
C ALA A 438 -11.51 -11.08 17.60
N ASN A 439 -10.77 -12.07 18.09
CA ASN A 439 -10.38 -13.25 17.32
C ASN A 439 -11.55 -14.18 17.02
N LEU A 440 -12.48 -14.37 17.96
CA LEU A 440 -13.71 -15.16 17.76
C LEU A 440 -14.68 -14.46 16.81
N ALA A 441 -14.78 -13.13 16.87
CA ALA A 441 -15.64 -12.32 15.99
C ALA A 441 -15.28 -12.39 14.50
N LEU A 442 -14.11 -12.94 14.14
CA LEU A 442 -13.78 -13.25 12.73
C LEU A 442 -14.72 -14.30 12.12
N ALA A 443 -15.38 -15.13 12.93
CA ALA A 443 -16.40 -16.08 12.47
C ALA A 443 -17.74 -15.40 12.14
N GLY A 444 -17.93 -14.16 12.57
CA GLY A 444 -19.16 -13.38 12.44
C GLY A 444 -19.60 -12.77 13.77
N PRO A 445 -20.67 -11.99 13.77
CA PRO A 445 -21.27 -11.46 15.01
C PRO A 445 -22.01 -12.57 15.76
N HIS A 446 -21.61 -12.83 17.00
CA HIS A 446 -22.22 -13.83 17.88
C HIS A 446 -22.46 -13.24 19.28
N ALA A 447 -23.52 -13.72 19.96
CA ALA A 447 -23.75 -13.42 21.35
C ALA A 447 -22.71 -14.09 22.26
N ASP A 448 -22.48 -13.53 23.44
CA ASP A 448 -21.46 -14.03 24.39
C ASP A 448 -21.65 -15.50 24.75
N ASP A 449 -22.89 -15.96 24.90
CA ASP A 449 -23.17 -17.37 25.18
C ASP A 449 -22.67 -18.30 24.08
N ALA A 450 -22.79 -17.89 22.81
CA ALA A 450 -22.27 -18.66 21.70
C ALA A 450 -20.72 -18.70 21.71
N LEU A 451 -20.07 -17.58 22.06
CA LEU A 451 -18.61 -17.50 22.21
C LEU A 451 -18.13 -18.46 23.31
N TRP A 452 -18.79 -18.45 24.47
CA TRP A 452 -18.45 -19.34 25.57
C TRP A 452 -18.71 -20.81 25.25
N ASN A 453 -19.81 -21.15 24.56
CA ASN A 453 -20.09 -22.50 24.11
C ASN A 453 -19.02 -23.02 23.13
N ALA A 454 -18.57 -22.18 22.18
CA ALA A 454 -17.51 -22.55 21.25
C ALA A 454 -16.16 -22.76 21.96
N LEU A 455 -15.84 -21.91 22.94
CA LEU A 455 -14.66 -22.07 23.79
C LEU A 455 -14.76 -23.36 24.65
N ALA A 456 -15.95 -23.68 25.13
CA ALA A 456 -16.20 -24.91 25.84
C ALA A 456 -15.99 -26.12 24.92
N ASP A 457 -16.58 -26.13 23.71
CA ASP A 457 -16.41 -27.19 22.73
C ASP A 457 -14.91 -27.40 22.34
N ALA A 458 -14.12 -26.33 22.33
CA ALA A 458 -12.67 -26.37 22.11
C ALA A 458 -11.84 -26.63 23.39
N ALA A 459 -12.46 -26.95 24.53
CA ALA A 459 -11.81 -27.13 25.83
C ALA A 459 -10.91 -25.95 26.27
N LEU A 460 -11.29 -24.72 25.94
CA LEU A 460 -10.53 -23.50 26.25
C LEU A 460 -11.26 -22.57 27.22
N GLU A 461 -12.55 -22.81 27.52
CA GLU A 461 -13.40 -21.97 28.35
C GLU A 461 -12.79 -21.68 29.73
N ALA A 462 -12.38 -22.71 30.47
CA ALA A 462 -11.83 -22.56 31.82
C ALA A 462 -10.57 -21.66 31.81
N ARG A 463 -9.72 -21.81 30.80
CA ARG A 463 -8.55 -20.99 30.64
C ARG A 463 -8.88 -19.52 30.34
N VAL A 464 -9.84 -19.25 29.45
CA VAL A 464 -10.25 -17.89 29.10
C VAL A 464 -10.94 -17.22 30.29
N ARG A 465 -11.76 -17.94 31.05
CA ARG A 465 -12.37 -17.42 32.29
C ARG A 465 -11.34 -17.06 33.38
N ALA A 466 -10.19 -17.76 33.39
CA ALA A 466 -9.09 -17.48 34.31
C ALA A 466 -8.21 -16.28 33.86
N LEU A 467 -8.41 -15.75 32.66
CA LEU A 467 -7.72 -14.55 32.21
C LEU A 467 -8.30 -13.28 32.90
N PRO A 468 -7.49 -12.23 33.11
CA PRO A 468 -7.90 -11.06 33.90
C PRO A 468 -9.18 -10.37 33.42
N GLN A 469 -9.46 -10.39 32.13
CA GLN A 469 -10.64 -9.75 31.51
C GLN A 469 -11.47 -10.75 30.69
N GLY A 470 -11.30 -12.07 30.89
CA GLY A 470 -12.04 -13.09 30.17
C GLY A 470 -11.93 -12.94 28.65
N LEU A 471 -13.08 -12.82 27.97
CA LEU A 471 -13.15 -12.62 26.51
C LEU A 471 -12.45 -11.34 26.04
N ASP A 472 -12.41 -10.30 26.85
CA ASP A 472 -11.85 -9.01 26.49
C ASP A 472 -10.36 -8.88 26.84
N THR A 473 -9.74 -9.97 27.29
CA THR A 473 -8.30 -10.01 27.53
C THR A 473 -7.53 -9.87 26.22
N TRP A 474 -6.59 -8.92 26.19
CA TRP A 474 -5.66 -8.70 25.10
C TRP A 474 -4.63 -9.82 25.02
N ILE A 475 -4.56 -10.54 23.90
CA ILE A 475 -3.68 -11.71 23.72
C ILE A 475 -2.37 -11.41 22.96
N GLY A 476 -2.15 -10.17 22.57
CA GLY A 476 -0.91 -9.76 21.88
C GLY A 476 -0.93 -9.99 20.37
N GLU A 477 0.21 -9.76 19.74
CA GLU A 477 0.41 -10.05 18.31
C GLU A 477 0.49 -11.57 18.10
N ASN A 478 -0.27 -12.08 17.15
CA ASN A 478 -0.38 -13.53 16.86
C ASN A 478 -0.62 -14.42 18.11
N GLY A 479 -1.27 -13.86 19.14
CA GLY A 479 -1.57 -14.59 20.36
C GLY A 479 -0.35 -14.98 21.20
N GLU A 480 0.69 -14.14 21.26
CA GLU A 480 1.95 -14.39 21.97
C GLU A 480 1.77 -14.71 23.45
N ARG A 481 0.66 -14.26 24.08
CA ARG A 481 0.32 -14.54 25.48
C ARG A 481 -0.38 -15.88 25.69
N LEU A 482 -0.60 -16.64 24.63
CA LEU A 482 -1.18 -17.96 24.63
C LEU A 482 -0.12 -19.01 24.26
N SER A 483 -0.20 -20.19 24.88
CA SER A 483 0.60 -21.34 24.45
C SER A 483 0.19 -21.80 23.04
N GLY A 484 1.03 -22.58 22.37
CA GLY A 484 0.73 -23.11 21.03
C GLY A 484 -0.58 -23.92 20.99
N GLY A 485 -0.83 -24.76 22.01
CA GLY A 485 -2.08 -25.50 22.14
C GLY A 485 -3.30 -24.61 22.43
N GLU A 486 -3.14 -23.53 23.21
CA GLU A 486 -4.22 -22.54 23.45
C GLU A 486 -4.57 -21.77 22.17
N ARG A 487 -3.55 -21.38 21.37
CA ARG A 487 -3.78 -20.72 20.06
C ARG A 487 -4.53 -21.61 19.09
N ARG A 488 -4.18 -22.90 18.98
CA ARG A 488 -4.90 -23.86 18.13
C ARG A 488 -6.34 -24.06 18.60
N ARG A 489 -6.57 -24.19 19.90
CA ARG A 489 -7.93 -24.31 20.46
C ARG A 489 -8.76 -23.06 20.25
N LEU A 490 -8.15 -21.87 20.30
CA LEU A 490 -8.85 -20.63 19.95
C LEU A 490 -9.24 -20.59 18.46
N SER A 491 -8.35 -21.06 17.57
CA SER A 491 -8.66 -21.22 16.15
C SER A 491 -9.77 -22.26 15.92
N LEU A 492 -9.75 -23.38 16.65
CA LEU A 492 -10.82 -24.37 16.62
C LEU A 492 -12.14 -23.76 17.08
N ALA A 493 -12.17 -23.03 18.20
CA ALA A 493 -13.38 -22.35 18.69
C ALA A 493 -13.93 -21.37 17.65
N ARG A 494 -13.04 -20.63 16.95
CA ARG A 494 -13.43 -19.74 15.85
C ARG A 494 -14.07 -20.53 14.69
N ALA A 495 -13.51 -21.68 14.30
CA ALA A 495 -14.10 -22.52 13.27
C ALA A 495 -15.46 -23.09 13.70
N LEU A 496 -15.61 -23.46 14.98
CA LEU A 496 -16.87 -23.98 15.52
C LEU A 496 -17.98 -22.91 15.61
N LEU A 497 -17.64 -21.63 15.71
CA LEU A 497 -18.63 -20.54 15.67
C LEU A 497 -19.23 -20.34 14.28
N ARG A 498 -18.50 -20.68 13.23
CA ARG A 498 -18.98 -20.49 11.86
C ARG A 498 -20.07 -21.52 11.54
N ASP A 499 -21.23 -21.03 11.13
CA ASP A 499 -22.30 -21.86 10.60
C ASP A 499 -21.98 -22.27 9.16
N ALA A 500 -21.30 -23.40 8.99
CA ALA A 500 -20.88 -23.93 7.71
C ALA A 500 -21.22 -25.44 7.63
N PRO A 501 -21.65 -25.94 6.47
CA PRO A 501 -21.99 -27.36 6.30
C PRO A 501 -20.80 -28.31 6.48
N TRP A 502 -19.58 -27.83 6.24
CA TRP A 502 -18.35 -28.63 6.34
C TRP A 502 -17.35 -28.02 7.31
N LEU A 503 -16.74 -28.86 8.13
CA LEU A 503 -15.67 -28.50 9.06
C LEU A 503 -14.34 -29.12 8.56
N LEU A 504 -13.35 -28.26 8.30
CA LEU A 504 -11.99 -28.64 7.89
C LEU A 504 -11.05 -28.43 9.07
N LEU A 505 -10.45 -29.51 9.56
CA LEU A 505 -9.56 -29.49 10.73
C LEU A 505 -8.18 -30.07 10.36
N ASP A 506 -7.14 -29.25 10.48
CA ASP A 506 -5.76 -29.66 10.23
C ASP A 506 -5.00 -29.75 11.56
N GLU A 507 -4.72 -30.99 12.01
CA GLU A 507 -4.05 -31.32 13.27
C GLU A 507 -4.63 -30.62 14.52
N PRO A 508 -5.97 -30.69 14.76
CA PRO A 508 -6.65 -29.86 15.78
C PRO A 508 -6.23 -30.18 17.22
N THR A 509 -5.65 -31.36 17.46
CA THR A 509 -5.25 -31.82 18.82
C THR A 509 -3.74 -31.97 18.96
N GLU A 510 -2.94 -31.56 17.98
CA GLU A 510 -1.49 -31.66 18.07
C GLU A 510 -0.95 -30.84 19.24
N GLY A 511 -0.05 -31.44 20.03
CA GLY A 511 0.56 -30.81 21.21
C GLY A 511 -0.35 -30.75 22.45
N LEU A 512 -1.54 -31.34 22.43
CA LEU A 512 -2.39 -31.48 23.60
C LEU A 512 -1.98 -32.70 24.45
N ASP A 513 -2.19 -32.58 25.74
CA ASP A 513 -2.13 -33.74 26.65
C ASP A 513 -3.29 -34.69 26.40
N PRO A 514 -3.16 -35.98 26.76
CA PRO A 514 -4.17 -37.00 26.43
C PRO A 514 -5.57 -36.71 27.01
N ALA A 515 -5.65 -36.09 28.17
CA ALA A 515 -6.93 -35.78 28.81
C ALA A 515 -7.67 -34.66 28.07
N THR A 516 -6.95 -33.57 27.73
CA THR A 516 -7.50 -32.47 26.93
C THR A 516 -7.87 -32.93 25.53
N GLU A 517 -7.04 -33.80 24.89
CA GLU A 517 -7.34 -34.38 23.60
C GLU A 517 -8.65 -35.18 23.62
N ALA A 518 -8.80 -36.09 24.58
CA ALA A 518 -10.01 -36.92 24.73
C ALA A 518 -11.25 -36.02 24.90
N LEU A 519 -11.15 -34.96 25.68
CA LEU A 519 -12.25 -34.01 25.92
C LEU A 519 -12.63 -33.26 24.62
N VAL A 520 -11.66 -32.77 23.84
CA VAL A 520 -11.91 -32.09 22.57
C VAL A 520 -12.56 -33.03 21.58
N VAL A 521 -12.06 -34.27 21.45
CA VAL A 521 -12.62 -35.30 20.54
C VAL A 521 -14.05 -35.65 20.92
N GLN A 522 -14.32 -35.88 22.22
CA GLN A 522 -15.67 -36.15 22.72
C GLN A 522 -16.67 -35.03 22.39
N ARG A 523 -16.29 -33.77 22.65
CA ARG A 523 -17.14 -32.60 22.39
C ARG A 523 -17.36 -32.38 20.91
N LEU A 524 -16.32 -32.58 20.11
CA LEU A 524 -16.40 -32.48 18.66
C LEU A 524 -17.35 -33.54 18.09
N ASP A 525 -17.27 -34.79 18.54
CA ASP A 525 -18.20 -35.86 18.12
C ASP A 525 -19.65 -35.55 18.48
N ALA A 526 -19.88 -35.09 19.73
CA ALA A 526 -21.21 -34.69 20.17
C ALA A 526 -21.77 -33.52 19.33
N ARG A 527 -20.92 -32.55 18.98
CA ARG A 527 -21.28 -31.45 18.09
C ARG A 527 -21.64 -31.92 16.69
N LEU A 528 -20.79 -32.72 16.06
CA LEU A 528 -21.01 -33.25 14.71
C LEU A 528 -22.32 -34.05 14.63
N LYS A 529 -22.64 -34.83 15.65
CA LYS A 529 -23.92 -35.57 15.78
C LYS A 529 -25.11 -34.59 15.90
N ARG A 530 -24.97 -33.50 16.64
CA ARG A 530 -26.02 -32.51 16.85
C ARG A 530 -26.29 -31.65 15.62
N THR A 531 -25.23 -31.20 14.93
CA THR A 531 -25.32 -30.24 13.81
C THR A 531 -25.49 -30.90 12.45
N GLY A 532 -25.09 -32.18 12.31
CA GLY A 532 -25.01 -32.87 11.03
C GLY A 532 -23.98 -32.25 10.06
N GLN A 533 -22.97 -31.55 10.60
CA GLN A 533 -21.86 -31.03 9.79
C GLN A 533 -21.00 -32.17 9.26
N GLY A 534 -20.54 -32.07 8.01
CA GLY A 534 -19.51 -32.92 7.47
C GLY A 534 -18.13 -32.57 8.06
N LEU A 535 -17.22 -33.53 8.13
CA LEU A 535 -15.86 -33.36 8.65
C LEU A 535 -14.84 -33.81 7.60
N ILE A 536 -13.84 -32.95 7.36
CA ILE A 536 -12.59 -33.31 6.71
C ILE A 536 -11.47 -33.07 7.70
N LEU A 537 -10.75 -34.13 8.03
CA LEU A 537 -9.74 -34.15 9.09
C LEU A 537 -8.36 -34.54 8.53
N VAL A 538 -7.34 -33.84 8.98
CA VAL A 538 -5.95 -34.30 8.94
C VAL A 538 -5.52 -34.55 10.38
N SER A 539 -5.09 -35.76 10.70
CA SER A 539 -4.48 -36.03 12.01
C SER A 539 -3.60 -37.29 11.97
N HIS A 540 -2.48 -37.20 12.66
CA HIS A 540 -1.61 -38.35 12.92
C HIS A 540 -1.96 -39.05 14.23
N ARG A 541 -2.81 -38.48 15.08
CA ARG A 541 -3.21 -39.03 16.38
C ARG A 541 -4.38 -39.98 16.26
N PRO A 542 -4.41 -41.10 17.04
CA PRO A 542 -5.48 -42.10 16.93
C PRO A 542 -6.85 -41.61 17.39
N ALA A 543 -6.92 -40.77 18.46
CA ALA A 543 -8.19 -40.35 19.01
C ALA A 543 -9.04 -39.48 18.05
N PRO A 544 -8.52 -38.45 17.38
CA PRO A 544 -9.29 -37.74 16.36
C PRO A 544 -9.64 -38.57 15.13
N ARG A 545 -8.78 -39.51 14.76
CA ARG A 545 -9.03 -40.41 13.61
C ARG A 545 -10.29 -41.24 13.79
N ALA A 546 -10.61 -41.62 15.01
CA ALA A 546 -11.82 -42.38 15.35
C ALA A 546 -13.13 -41.63 15.07
N LEU A 547 -13.08 -40.31 14.81
CA LEU A 547 -14.23 -39.51 14.39
C LEU A 547 -14.66 -39.77 12.95
N CYS A 548 -13.77 -40.31 12.13
CA CYS A 548 -13.97 -40.50 10.70
C CYS A 548 -14.21 -41.96 10.34
N ASP A 549 -15.18 -42.20 9.47
CA ASP A 549 -15.57 -43.49 8.94
C ASP A 549 -14.99 -43.77 7.54
N GLN A 550 -14.49 -42.74 6.86
CA GLN A 550 -13.88 -42.84 5.54
C GLN A 550 -12.43 -42.30 5.58
N GLN A 551 -11.56 -42.94 4.77
CA GLN A 551 -10.15 -42.55 4.66
C GLN A 551 -9.78 -42.37 3.20
N LEU A 552 -9.05 -41.27 2.94
CA LEU A 552 -8.48 -40.96 1.63
C LEU A 552 -6.95 -40.88 1.75
N PRO A 553 -6.21 -41.86 1.20
CA PRO A 553 -4.76 -41.79 1.21
C PRO A 553 -4.26 -40.77 0.19
N ILE A 554 -3.34 -39.91 0.62
CA ILE A 554 -2.63 -38.95 -0.22
C ILE A 554 -1.19 -39.44 -0.35
N SER A 555 -0.74 -39.71 -1.57
CA SER A 555 0.63 -40.16 -1.85
C SER A 555 1.50 -38.97 -2.29
N PRO A 556 2.81 -38.98 -1.97
CA PRO A 556 3.72 -37.95 -2.44
C PRO A 556 3.85 -37.99 -3.96
N PRO A 557 4.10 -36.84 -4.61
CA PRO A 557 4.35 -36.77 -6.05
C PRO A 557 5.53 -37.68 -6.42
N GLY A 558 5.35 -38.57 -7.42
CA GLY A 558 6.40 -39.48 -7.92
C GLY A 558 6.45 -40.88 -7.31
N ALA A 559 5.53 -41.29 -6.43
CA ALA A 559 5.48 -42.63 -5.85
C ALA A 559 4.61 -43.63 -6.66
N GLY A 560 4.51 -43.45 -7.98
CA GLY A 560 3.71 -44.28 -8.87
C GLY A 560 4.35 -44.42 -10.24
N ALA A 561 5.34 -45.29 -10.37
CA ALA A 561 5.80 -45.88 -11.63
C ALA A 561 5.84 -47.40 -11.47
#